data_0e7db79883a5d26bc36719fde0d3ee31
#
_entry.id   0e7db79883a5d26bc36719fde0d3ee31
#
_cell.length_a   1.000
_cell.length_b   1.000
_cell.length_c   1.000
_cell.angle_alpha   90.00
_cell.angle_beta   90.00
_cell.angle_gamma   90.00
#
_symmetry.space_group_name_H-M   'P 1'
#
loop_
_entity.id
_entity.type
_entity.pdbx_description
1 polymer ?
#
loop_
_entity_poly.entity_id
_entity_poly.type
_entity_poly.pdbx_seq_one_letter_code
_entity_poly.pdbx_strand_id
1 'polypeptide(L)'
;MKYYIGIDLGGTFVKAGVVDENFQIVTKATVDSSDVVGEPERIADRMVEAANQALAAAKLTMNDIENIGIGAPGSVDPESGVIIYANNLSFLNTPIRQYLEARTGKQIFVENDANVAAYGEVLAGAAKGVDDAIVITLGTGVGGGIIIDGRIYSGFNNFGGELGHTVIVYNGRHCTCGRNGCLEAYCSATALIRRTREVMEENPSSKLWEVAGSLDAVNGKTAFDAMRLGDEAGKMIVNEYIEYLGCGLSNFVNTFQPEVLLIGGGISKEGENLLAPLREILAKETYGISGVKSTTLKTCALGNDAGTIGAAFLWQIYGE
;
A
#
# COMPACT_ATOMS: atom_id res chain seq x y z
N MET A 1 3.67 29.57 7.36
CA MET A 1 3.62 28.26 6.70
C MET A 1 3.78 27.23 7.78
N LYS A 2 2.85 26.28 7.86
CA LYS A 2 2.89 25.20 8.84
C LYS A 2 3.59 24.00 8.25
N TYR A 3 4.33 23.27 9.09
CA TYR A 3 5.05 22.07 8.70
C TYR A 3 4.69 20.89 9.59
N TYR A 4 4.69 19.72 9.00
CA TYR A 4 4.36 18.46 9.61
C TYR A 4 5.44 17.43 9.26
N ILE A 5 5.62 16.41 10.07
CA ILE A 5 6.48 15.27 9.73
C ILE A 5 5.61 14.04 9.49
N GLY A 6 5.81 13.41 8.34
CA GLY A 6 5.30 12.07 8.05
C GLY A 6 6.43 11.06 8.07
N ILE A 7 6.26 9.97 8.81
CA ILE A 7 7.21 8.87 8.93
C ILE A 7 6.58 7.61 8.32
N ASP A 8 7.29 6.99 7.39
CA ASP A 8 6.99 5.67 6.83
C ASP A 8 7.97 4.67 7.46
N LEU A 9 7.46 3.84 8.37
CA LEU A 9 8.22 2.83 9.10
C LEU A 9 8.22 1.51 8.32
N GLY A 10 9.32 1.22 7.63
CA GLY A 10 9.55 -0.07 7.00
C GLY A 10 10.34 -1.04 7.88
N GLY A 11 10.44 -2.30 7.44
CA GLY A 11 11.23 -3.32 8.13
C GLY A 11 12.76 -3.15 8.01
N THR A 12 13.23 -2.42 6.99
CA THR A 12 14.65 -2.21 6.71
C THR A 12 15.06 -0.75 6.80
N PHE A 13 14.16 0.14 6.42
CA PHE A 13 14.39 1.58 6.39
C PHE A 13 13.25 2.33 7.06
N VAL A 14 13.60 3.40 7.75
CA VAL A 14 12.68 4.45 8.18
C VAL A 14 12.83 5.62 7.23
N LYS A 15 11.73 6.09 6.66
CA LYS A 15 11.69 7.30 5.85
C LYS A 15 10.93 8.38 6.58
N ALA A 16 11.47 9.60 6.61
CA ALA A 16 10.78 10.76 7.16
C ALA A 16 10.75 11.88 6.13
N GLY A 17 9.63 12.58 6.06
CA GLY A 17 9.47 13.76 5.21
C GLY A 17 8.89 14.94 5.98
N VAL A 18 9.41 16.13 5.70
CA VAL A 18 8.79 17.39 6.10
C VAL A 18 7.78 17.76 5.04
N VAL A 19 6.53 17.93 5.44
CA VAL A 19 5.40 18.22 4.54
C VAL A 19 4.80 19.57 4.95
N ASP A 20 4.53 20.44 3.97
CA ASP A 20 3.88 21.72 4.23
C ASP A 20 2.34 21.61 4.28
N GLU A 21 1.68 22.70 4.66
CA GLU A 21 0.22 22.78 4.76
C GLU A 21 -0.53 22.58 3.42
N ASN A 22 0.18 22.57 2.29
CA ASN A 22 -0.35 22.30 0.94
C ASN A 22 -0.08 20.88 0.47
N PHE A 23 0.28 19.97 1.41
CA PHE A 23 0.61 18.57 1.14
C PHE A 23 1.87 18.38 0.29
N GLN A 24 2.76 19.40 0.19
CA GLN A 24 3.99 19.28 -0.58
C GLN A 24 5.12 18.79 0.32
N ILE A 25 5.84 17.78 -0.15
CA ILE A 25 7.05 17.33 0.53
C ILE A 25 8.18 18.33 0.27
N VAL A 26 8.64 18.98 1.35
CA VAL A 26 9.74 19.96 1.31
C VAL A 26 11.09 19.26 1.26
N THR A 27 11.27 18.25 2.12
CA THR A 27 12.51 17.44 2.21
C THR A 27 12.19 16.04 2.67
N LYS A 28 13.09 15.10 2.38
CA LYS A 28 13.02 13.71 2.84
C LYS A 28 14.37 13.23 3.34
N ALA A 29 14.35 12.28 4.27
CA ALA A 29 15.52 11.53 4.70
C ALA A 29 15.17 10.04 4.88
N THR A 30 16.16 9.19 4.77
CA THR A 30 16.01 7.74 4.95
C THR A 30 17.15 7.24 5.83
N VAL A 31 16.80 6.46 6.83
CA VAL A 31 17.76 5.86 7.79
C VAL A 31 17.58 4.35 7.75
N ASP A 32 18.68 3.61 7.72
CA ASP A 32 18.68 2.15 7.85
C ASP A 32 18.28 1.76 9.27
N SER A 33 17.35 0.83 9.39
CA SER A 33 16.83 0.30 10.65
C SER A 33 16.93 -1.22 10.74
N SER A 34 17.59 -1.85 9.78
CA SER A 34 17.72 -3.31 9.69
C SER A 34 18.48 -3.94 10.88
N ASP A 35 19.39 -3.19 11.48
CA ASP A 35 20.21 -3.60 12.64
C ASP A 35 19.48 -3.52 13.99
N VAL A 36 18.27 -2.95 14.01
CA VAL A 36 17.50 -2.69 15.24
C VAL A 36 16.10 -3.32 15.23
N VAL A 37 15.84 -4.24 14.30
CA VAL A 37 14.58 -5.00 14.25
C VAL A 37 14.39 -5.77 15.56
N GLY A 38 13.18 -5.65 16.16
CA GLY A 38 12.86 -6.23 17.46
C GLY A 38 13.25 -5.36 18.67
N GLU A 39 13.84 -4.18 18.45
CA GLU A 39 14.25 -3.23 19.49
C GLU A 39 13.44 -1.93 19.38
N PRO A 40 12.21 -1.86 19.93
CA PRO A 40 11.27 -0.76 19.66
C PRO A 40 11.79 0.64 20.02
N GLU A 41 12.55 0.76 21.11
CA GLU A 41 13.10 2.06 21.51
C GLU A 41 14.19 2.52 20.53
N ARG A 42 15.02 1.61 20.04
CA ARG A 42 16.04 1.94 19.03
C ARG A 42 15.43 2.23 17.68
N ILE A 43 14.31 1.58 17.32
CA ILE A 43 13.52 1.97 16.14
C ILE A 43 12.99 3.40 16.30
N ALA A 44 12.49 3.77 17.49
CA ALA A 44 12.08 5.16 17.76
C ALA A 44 13.25 6.15 17.63
N ASP A 45 14.46 5.77 18.05
CA ASP A 45 15.68 6.58 17.84
C ASP A 45 15.99 6.77 16.34
N ARG A 46 15.84 5.71 15.51
CA ARG A 46 16.00 5.81 14.04
C ARG A 46 14.94 6.71 13.39
N MET A 47 13.69 6.68 13.90
CA MET A 47 12.64 7.60 13.44
C MET A 47 12.97 9.06 13.73
N VAL A 48 13.45 9.35 14.95
CA VAL A 48 13.88 10.71 15.33
C VAL A 48 15.10 11.15 14.53
N GLU A 49 16.03 10.25 14.27
CA GLU A 49 17.20 10.51 13.42
C GLU A 49 16.76 10.89 11.99
N ALA A 50 15.87 10.10 11.37
CA ALA A 50 15.35 10.40 10.03
C ALA A 50 14.61 11.74 10.00
N ALA A 51 13.78 12.02 11.01
CA ALA A 51 13.07 13.29 11.14
C ALA A 51 14.06 14.47 11.24
N ASN A 52 15.07 14.37 12.09
CA ASN A 52 16.08 15.42 12.25
C ASN A 52 16.93 15.64 10.98
N GLN A 53 17.28 14.58 10.25
CA GLN A 53 17.97 14.71 8.96
C GLN A 53 17.09 15.45 7.91
N ALA A 54 15.78 15.12 7.84
CA ALA A 54 14.85 15.82 6.95
C ALA A 54 14.69 17.31 7.35
N LEU A 55 14.58 17.60 8.64
CA LEU A 55 14.50 18.96 9.17
C LEU A 55 15.76 19.78 8.86
N ALA A 56 16.94 19.20 9.10
CA ALA A 56 18.21 19.87 8.81
C ALA A 56 18.34 20.23 7.32
N ALA A 57 17.91 19.35 6.41
CA ALA A 57 17.89 19.61 4.98
C ALA A 57 16.92 20.76 4.59
N ALA A 58 15.81 20.90 5.34
CA ALA A 58 14.86 22.01 5.18
C ALA A 58 15.30 23.30 5.89
N LYS A 59 16.37 23.27 6.67
CA LYS A 59 16.82 24.37 7.57
C LYS A 59 15.74 24.70 8.62
N LEU A 60 15.03 23.69 9.07
CA LEU A 60 14.01 23.74 10.13
C LEU A 60 14.51 22.99 11.37
N THR A 61 13.80 23.18 12.48
CA THR A 61 14.02 22.49 13.74
C THR A 61 12.73 21.80 14.17
N MET A 62 12.79 20.94 15.18
CA MET A 62 11.61 20.29 15.73
C MET A 62 10.59 21.33 16.26
N ASN A 63 11.01 22.52 16.69
CA ASN A 63 10.10 23.57 17.15
C ASN A 63 9.21 24.13 16.04
N ASP A 64 9.63 24.05 14.78
CA ASP A 64 8.88 24.54 13.63
C ASP A 64 7.78 23.56 13.17
N ILE A 65 7.70 22.37 13.81
CA ILE A 65 6.77 21.30 13.45
C ILE A 65 5.55 21.33 14.35
N GLU A 66 4.36 21.23 13.74
CA GLU A 66 3.08 21.16 14.47
C GLU A 66 2.89 19.78 15.15
N ASN A 67 3.02 18.69 14.38
CA ASN A 67 2.88 17.31 14.86
C ASN A 67 3.64 16.32 13.97
N ILE A 68 3.69 15.05 14.38
CA ILE A 68 4.32 13.95 13.65
C ILE A 68 3.31 12.82 13.47
N GLY A 69 3.17 12.32 12.26
CA GLY A 69 2.40 11.12 11.98
C GLY A 69 3.29 9.98 11.51
N ILE A 70 2.85 8.75 11.76
CA ILE A 70 3.58 7.52 11.49
C ILE A 70 2.67 6.56 10.76
N GLY A 71 3.13 6.07 9.59
CA GLY A 71 2.61 4.86 8.96
C GLY A 71 3.45 3.68 9.39
N ALA A 72 2.88 2.72 10.09
CA ALA A 72 3.56 1.56 10.62
C ALA A 72 3.01 0.27 10.02
N PRO A 73 3.85 -0.77 9.78
CA PRO A 73 3.37 -2.05 9.30
C PRO A 73 2.58 -2.79 10.40
N GLY A 74 1.65 -3.64 9.95
CA GLY A 74 0.85 -4.48 10.83
C GLY A 74 -0.37 -3.77 11.42
N SER A 75 -0.85 -4.27 12.54
CA SER A 75 -2.05 -3.74 13.18
C SER A 75 -1.71 -2.68 14.20
N VAL A 76 -2.37 -1.53 14.10
CA VAL A 76 -2.14 -0.37 14.94
C VAL A 76 -3.45 0.00 15.64
N ASP A 77 -3.37 0.40 16.90
CA ASP A 77 -4.45 1.11 17.59
C ASP A 77 -4.18 2.62 17.52
N PRO A 78 -4.90 3.36 16.67
CA PRO A 78 -4.66 4.80 16.50
C PRO A 78 -5.02 5.63 17.74
N GLU A 79 -5.93 5.13 18.58
CA GLU A 79 -6.37 5.82 19.81
C GLU A 79 -5.25 5.84 20.85
N SER A 80 -4.64 4.70 21.15
CA SER A 80 -3.53 4.60 22.10
C SER A 80 -2.16 4.87 21.46
N GLY A 81 -2.03 4.78 20.13
CA GLY A 81 -0.76 4.86 19.41
C GLY A 81 0.15 3.65 19.62
N VAL A 82 -0.46 2.48 19.86
CA VAL A 82 0.22 1.20 20.07
C VAL A 82 0.24 0.42 18.77
N ILE A 83 1.41 -0.08 18.38
CA ILE A 83 1.50 -1.13 17.34
C ILE A 83 1.16 -2.45 18.04
N ILE A 84 -0.05 -2.97 17.77
CA ILE A 84 -0.57 -4.18 18.41
C ILE A 84 0.28 -5.38 17.98
N TYR A 85 0.53 -5.49 16.67
CA TYR A 85 1.34 -6.57 16.09
C TYR A 85 1.97 -6.14 14.77
N ALA A 86 3.28 -6.37 14.61
CA ALA A 86 4.00 -6.21 13.36
C ALA A 86 5.05 -7.31 13.19
N ASN A 87 4.76 -8.29 12.35
CA ASN A 87 5.63 -9.47 12.18
C ASN A 87 7.03 -9.11 11.66
N ASN A 88 7.12 -8.22 10.69
CA ASN A 88 8.39 -7.80 10.07
C ASN A 88 9.28 -6.93 10.98
N LEU A 89 8.73 -6.41 12.08
CA LEU A 89 9.46 -5.66 13.12
C LEU A 89 9.60 -6.46 14.42
N SER A 90 8.97 -7.64 14.51
CA SER A 90 8.88 -8.43 15.74
C SER A 90 8.25 -7.65 16.90
N PHE A 91 7.26 -6.79 16.60
CA PHE A 91 6.58 -5.97 17.60
C PHE A 91 5.30 -6.64 18.08
N LEU A 92 5.06 -6.51 19.38
CA LEU A 92 3.84 -6.93 20.05
C LEU A 92 3.49 -5.92 21.15
N ASN A 93 2.32 -5.29 21.06
CA ASN A 93 1.85 -4.27 22.00
C ASN A 93 2.89 -3.16 22.26
N THR A 94 3.48 -2.63 21.21
CA THR A 94 4.57 -1.65 21.28
C THR A 94 4.02 -0.22 21.37
N PRO A 95 4.24 0.53 22.45
CA PRO A 95 3.71 1.89 22.64
C PRO A 95 4.56 2.95 21.90
N ILE A 96 4.58 2.87 20.57
CA ILE A 96 5.47 3.66 19.72
C ILE A 96 5.20 5.17 19.84
N ARG A 97 3.93 5.58 20.02
CA ARG A 97 3.57 6.98 20.30
C ARG A 97 4.33 7.50 21.51
N GLN A 98 4.25 6.79 22.63
CA GLN A 98 4.89 7.21 23.88
C GLN A 98 6.41 7.36 23.74
N TYR A 99 7.05 6.46 22.99
CA TYR A 99 8.50 6.53 22.75
C TYR A 99 8.91 7.76 21.97
N LEU A 100 8.11 8.16 20.96
CA LEU A 100 8.43 9.35 20.16
C LEU A 100 8.03 10.65 20.89
N GLU A 101 6.91 10.68 21.60
CA GLU A 101 6.52 11.85 22.41
C GLU A 101 7.60 12.21 23.44
N ALA A 102 8.15 11.19 24.12
CA ALA A 102 9.22 11.38 25.10
C ALA A 102 10.52 11.95 24.47
N ARG A 103 10.78 11.68 23.19
CA ARG A 103 11.98 12.12 22.46
C ARG A 103 11.83 13.43 21.74
N THR A 104 10.62 13.76 21.30
CA THR A 104 10.37 14.91 20.42
C THR A 104 9.60 16.04 21.09
N GLY A 105 8.85 15.72 22.15
CA GLY A 105 7.91 16.66 22.79
C GLY A 105 6.74 17.05 21.90
N LYS A 106 6.50 16.32 20.76
CA LYS A 106 5.42 16.60 19.82
C LYS A 106 4.30 15.59 19.97
N GLN A 107 3.09 15.99 19.58
CA GLN A 107 1.96 15.08 19.45
C GLN A 107 2.21 14.12 18.31
N ILE A 108 1.99 12.83 18.56
CA ILE A 108 2.28 11.73 17.64
C ILE A 108 0.97 11.01 17.28
N PHE A 109 0.76 10.80 15.98
CA PHE A 109 -0.33 10.00 15.43
C PHE A 109 0.23 8.77 14.75
N VAL A 110 -0.41 7.62 14.92
CA VAL A 110 0.07 6.34 14.38
C VAL A 110 -1.08 5.63 13.69
N GLU A 111 -0.82 5.10 12.50
CA GLU A 111 -1.79 4.31 11.74
C GLU A 111 -1.05 3.24 10.90
N ASN A 112 -1.77 2.28 10.36
CA ASN A 112 -1.24 1.28 9.44
C ASN A 112 -0.68 1.93 8.15
N ASP A 113 0.41 1.40 7.61
CA ASP A 113 1.13 1.92 6.43
C ASP A 113 0.27 1.96 5.15
N ALA A 114 -0.54 0.93 4.89
CA ALA A 114 -1.43 0.92 3.73
C ALA A 114 -2.58 1.93 3.89
N ASN A 115 -3.10 2.09 5.10
CA ASN A 115 -4.14 3.07 5.42
C ASN A 115 -3.62 4.50 5.22
N VAL A 116 -2.41 4.82 5.72
CA VAL A 116 -1.85 6.17 5.51
C VAL A 116 -1.52 6.44 4.05
N ALA A 117 -1.07 5.43 3.30
CA ALA A 117 -0.85 5.58 1.86
C ALA A 117 -2.17 5.85 1.11
N ALA A 118 -3.25 5.18 1.49
CA ALA A 118 -4.59 5.44 0.94
C ALA A 118 -5.05 6.87 1.27
N TYR A 119 -4.87 7.28 2.51
CA TYR A 119 -5.22 8.64 2.94
C TYR A 119 -4.39 9.72 2.20
N GLY A 120 -3.10 9.46 1.97
CA GLY A 120 -2.24 10.34 1.16
C GLY A 120 -2.77 10.55 -0.26
N GLU A 121 -3.25 9.50 -0.91
CA GLU A 121 -3.86 9.59 -2.24
C GLU A 121 -5.17 10.40 -2.26
N VAL A 122 -5.94 10.39 -1.17
CA VAL A 122 -7.14 11.24 -1.00
C VAL A 122 -6.76 12.70 -0.73
N LEU A 123 -5.71 12.96 0.04
CA LEU A 123 -5.28 14.32 0.35
C LEU A 123 -4.65 15.04 -0.87
N ALA A 124 -3.75 14.35 -1.59
CA ALA A 124 -2.90 15.00 -2.58
C ALA A 124 -2.70 14.21 -3.88
N GLY A 125 -3.23 12.99 -3.97
CA GLY A 125 -3.00 12.07 -5.09
C GLY A 125 -4.17 11.93 -6.05
N ALA A 126 -4.33 10.71 -6.60
CA ALA A 126 -5.29 10.41 -7.65
C ALA A 126 -6.77 10.38 -7.17
N ALA A 127 -7.01 10.35 -5.86
CA ALA A 127 -8.33 10.44 -5.24
C ALA A 127 -8.57 11.80 -4.56
N LYS A 128 -7.81 12.84 -4.90
CA LYS A 128 -7.97 14.17 -4.28
C LYS A 128 -9.39 14.70 -4.47
N GLY A 129 -10.02 15.10 -3.34
CA GLY A 129 -11.37 15.64 -3.31
C GLY A 129 -12.48 14.59 -3.40
N VAL A 130 -12.17 13.34 -3.09
CA VAL A 130 -13.09 12.21 -3.02
C VAL A 130 -13.24 11.79 -1.57
N ASP A 131 -14.46 11.52 -1.13
CA ASP A 131 -14.76 11.11 0.24
C ASP A 131 -14.72 9.58 0.41
N ASP A 132 -15.07 8.82 -0.64
CA ASP A 132 -15.10 7.35 -0.61
C ASP A 132 -14.11 6.76 -1.62
N ALA A 133 -13.03 6.19 -1.13
CA ALA A 133 -11.97 5.62 -1.95
C ALA A 133 -11.48 4.27 -1.41
N ILE A 134 -11.08 3.38 -2.32
CA ILE A 134 -10.31 2.18 -1.99
C ILE A 134 -8.99 2.24 -2.73
N VAL A 135 -7.91 1.97 -2.03
CA VAL A 135 -6.57 1.86 -2.59
C VAL A 135 -6.07 0.44 -2.40
N ILE A 136 -5.66 -0.20 -3.48
CA ILE A 136 -5.04 -1.54 -3.48
C ILE A 136 -3.58 -1.40 -3.90
N THR A 137 -2.66 -1.96 -3.13
CA THR A 137 -1.24 -1.97 -3.46
C THR A 137 -0.79 -3.37 -3.88
N LEU A 138 -0.33 -3.50 -5.12
CA LEU A 138 0.17 -4.75 -5.72
C LEU A 138 1.70 -4.80 -5.61
N GLY A 139 2.18 -5.34 -4.50
CA GLY A 139 3.59 -5.52 -4.16
C GLY A 139 3.93 -6.98 -3.88
N THR A 140 4.85 -7.25 -2.95
CA THR A 140 5.18 -8.60 -2.45
C THR A 140 3.92 -9.33 -1.99
N GLY A 141 3.02 -8.61 -1.29
CA GLY A 141 1.65 -9.01 -0.98
C GLY A 141 0.63 -8.12 -1.69
N VAL A 142 -0.62 -8.17 -1.22
CA VAL A 142 -1.70 -7.26 -1.60
C VAL A 142 -2.17 -6.51 -0.37
N GLY A 143 -1.76 -5.24 -0.26
CA GLY A 143 -2.25 -4.33 0.77
C GLY A 143 -3.51 -3.60 0.31
N GLY A 144 -4.25 -3.04 1.26
CA GLY A 144 -5.41 -2.22 0.98
C GLY A 144 -5.63 -1.14 2.03
N GLY A 145 -6.22 -0.03 1.62
CA GLY A 145 -6.72 1.00 2.50
C GLY A 145 -8.10 1.44 2.02
N ILE A 146 -9.01 1.63 2.97
CA ILE A 146 -10.40 1.99 2.73
C ILE A 146 -10.65 3.36 3.38
N ILE A 147 -11.14 4.30 2.57
CA ILE A 147 -11.58 5.61 3.03
C ILE A 147 -13.09 5.69 2.83
N ILE A 148 -13.82 6.05 3.89
CA ILE A 148 -15.27 6.25 3.91
C ILE A 148 -15.55 7.58 4.59
N ASP A 149 -16.37 8.43 3.97
CA ASP A 149 -16.67 9.79 4.49
C ASP A 149 -15.38 10.59 4.80
N GLY A 150 -14.34 10.47 3.97
CA GLY A 150 -13.05 11.12 4.14
C GLY A 150 -12.19 10.59 5.29
N ARG A 151 -12.58 9.49 5.94
CA ARG A 151 -11.89 8.89 7.10
C ARG A 151 -11.40 7.48 6.79
N ILE A 152 -10.28 7.11 7.40
CA ILE A 152 -9.74 5.75 7.32
C ILE A 152 -10.72 4.77 8.01
N TYR A 153 -11.08 3.71 7.32
CA TYR A 153 -11.85 2.60 7.87
C TYR A 153 -10.93 1.45 8.25
N SER A 154 -10.77 1.20 9.54
CA SER A 154 -9.95 0.10 10.09
C SER A 154 -10.78 -0.96 10.84
N GLY A 155 -12.12 -0.82 10.87
CA GLY A 155 -13.00 -1.72 11.60
C GLY A 155 -12.99 -1.44 13.12
N PHE A 156 -13.84 -2.18 13.87
CA PHE A 156 -14.06 -1.90 15.30
C PHE A 156 -12.84 -2.22 16.19
N ASN A 157 -11.92 -3.03 15.73
CA ASN A 157 -10.74 -3.50 16.47
C ASN A 157 -9.41 -3.22 15.74
N ASN A 158 -9.43 -2.36 14.73
CA ASN A 158 -8.29 -1.96 13.91
C ASN A 158 -7.61 -3.09 13.11
N PHE A 159 -8.33 -4.20 12.84
CA PHE A 159 -7.89 -5.31 11.99
C PHE A 159 -8.72 -5.41 10.70
N GLY A 160 -9.50 -4.40 10.37
CA GLY A 160 -10.27 -4.32 9.14
C GLY A 160 -9.44 -3.82 7.95
N GLY A 161 -10.02 -3.90 6.76
CA GLY A 161 -9.35 -3.41 5.54
C GLY A 161 -8.35 -4.39 4.91
N GLU A 162 -8.22 -5.60 5.43
CA GLU A 162 -7.32 -6.66 4.93
C GLU A 162 -7.82 -7.25 3.59
N LEU A 163 -7.92 -6.39 2.57
CA LEU A 163 -8.55 -6.69 1.28
C LEU A 163 -7.83 -7.80 0.52
N GLY A 164 -6.50 -7.89 0.64
CA GLY A 164 -5.70 -8.97 0.04
C GLY A 164 -6.05 -10.36 0.57
N HIS A 165 -6.64 -10.45 1.77
CA HIS A 165 -7.00 -11.72 2.39
C HIS A 165 -8.47 -12.10 2.21
N THR A 166 -9.22 -11.38 1.38
CA THR A 166 -10.54 -11.82 0.92
C THR A 166 -10.42 -13.02 -0.01
N VAL A 167 -11.26 -14.05 0.20
CA VAL A 167 -11.22 -15.27 -0.60
C VAL A 167 -11.95 -15.06 -1.92
N ILE A 168 -11.24 -15.21 -3.04
CA ILE A 168 -11.78 -15.17 -4.40
C ILE A 168 -11.92 -16.57 -5.02
N VAL A 169 -11.21 -17.57 -4.50
CA VAL A 169 -11.30 -18.97 -4.94
C VAL A 169 -11.47 -19.86 -3.72
N TYR A 170 -12.67 -20.39 -3.49
CA TYR A 170 -12.92 -21.29 -2.38
C TYR A 170 -12.04 -22.54 -2.47
N ASN A 171 -11.35 -22.89 -1.38
CA ASN A 171 -10.36 -23.98 -1.32
C ASN A 171 -9.23 -23.85 -2.38
N GLY A 172 -8.92 -22.64 -2.83
CA GLY A 172 -7.88 -22.37 -3.80
C GLY A 172 -6.45 -22.41 -3.23
N ARG A 173 -5.53 -21.66 -3.83
CA ARG A 173 -4.12 -21.63 -3.44
C ARG A 173 -3.91 -21.21 -2.00
N HIS A 174 -2.94 -21.84 -1.32
CA HIS A 174 -2.56 -21.47 0.04
C HIS A 174 -2.02 -20.04 0.11
N CYS A 175 -2.46 -19.28 1.10
CA CYS A 175 -2.01 -17.93 1.42
C CYS A 175 -1.16 -17.94 2.70
N THR A 176 -0.18 -17.06 2.78
CA THR A 176 0.72 -16.91 3.94
C THR A 176 -0.01 -16.58 5.24
N CYS A 177 -1.25 -16.05 5.17
CA CYS A 177 -2.11 -15.82 6.33
C CYS A 177 -2.73 -17.10 6.93
N GLY A 178 -2.46 -18.26 6.36
CA GLY A 178 -2.99 -19.56 6.79
C GLY A 178 -4.32 -19.97 6.15
N ARG A 179 -4.97 -19.10 5.39
CA ARG A 179 -6.19 -19.40 4.62
C ARG A 179 -5.87 -19.90 3.22
N ASN A 180 -6.88 -20.42 2.52
CA ASN A 180 -6.76 -20.78 1.11
C ASN A 180 -7.65 -19.87 0.25
N GLY A 181 -7.15 -19.51 -0.94
CA GLY A 181 -7.92 -18.80 -1.96
C GLY A 181 -7.98 -17.29 -1.83
N CYS A 182 -7.15 -16.68 -0.97
CA CYS A 182 -7.06 -15.22 -0.82
C CYS A 182 -6.66 -14.53 -2.13
N LEU A 183 -7.15 -13.32 -2.37
CA LEU A 183 -6.76 -12.47 -3.51
C LEU A 183 -5.23 -12.34 -3.64
N GLU A 184 -4.52 -12.14 -2.54
CA GLU A 184 -3.06 -12.06 -2.49
C GLU A 184 -2.37 -13.27 -3.10
N ALA A 185 -2.90 -14.48 -2.88
CA ALA A 185 -2.33 -15.72 -3.40
C ALA A 185 -2.36 -15.81 -4.94
N TYR A 186 -3.11 -14.93 -5.61
CA TYR A 186 -3.26 -14.86 -7.07
C TYR A 186 -2.76 -13.53 -7.65
N CYS A 187 -2.90 -12.42 -6.91
CA CYS A 187 -2.72 -11.07 -7.47
C CYS A 187 -1.55 -10.28 -6.89
N SER A 188 -0.78 -10.82 -5.94
CA SER A 188 0.50 -10.21 -5.55
C SER A 188 1.56 -10.35 -6.65
N ALA A 189 2.59 -9.52 -6.62
CA ALA A 189 3.75 -9.69 -7.50
C ALA A 189 4.43 -11.06 -7.29
N THR A 190 4.48 -11.52 -6.04
CA THR A 190 4.99 -12.86 -5.69
C THR A 190 4.16 -13.97 -6.35
N ALA A 191 2.83 -13.81 -6.36
CA ALA A 191 1.93 -14.77 -7.01
C ALA A 191 2.13 -14.78 -8.54
N LEU A 192 2.25 -13.60 -9.16
CA LEU A 192 2.51 -13.47 -10.59
C LEU A 192 3.86 -14.08 -10.99
N ILE A 193 4.93 -13.82 -10.23
CA ILE A 193 6.25 -14.41 -10.42
C ILE A 193 6.18 -15.94 -10.34
N ARG A 194 5.54 -16.47 -9.29
CA ARG A 194 5.36 -17.91 -9.13
C ARG A 194 4.62 -18.53 -10.31
N ARG A 195 3.49 -17.95 -10.74
CA ARG A 195 2.71 -18.45 -11.87
C ARG A 195 3.49 -18.39 -13.17
N THR A 196 4.27 -17.33 -13.38
CA THR A 196 5.15 -17.20 -14.53
C THR A 196 6.18 -18.33 -14.59
N ARG A 197 6.81 -18.66 -13.46
CA ARG A 197 7.77 -19.78 -13.35
C ARG A 197 7.12 -21.13 -13.68
N GLU A 198 5.94 -21.41 -13.09
CA GLU A 198 5.15 -22.62 -13.36
C GLU A 198 4.92 -22.80 -14.87
N VAL A 199 4.45 -21.74 -15.54
CA VAL A 199 4.17 -21.77 -16.98
C VAL A 199 5.44 -21.87 -17.82
N MET A 200 6.54 -21.26 -17.42
CA MET A 200 7.83 -21.39 -18.11
C MET A 200 8.31 -22.85 -18.12
N GLU A 201 8.21 -23.56 -17.00
CA GLU A 201 8.62 -24.96 -16.89
C GLU A 201 7.77 -25.87 -17.81
N GLU A 202 6.48 -25.56 -17.95
CA GLU A 202 5.55 -26.28 -18.82
C GLU A 202 5.73 -25.93 -20.32
N ASN A 203 6.36 -24.77 -20.65
CA ASN A 203 6.49 -24.23 -21.99
C ASN A 203 7.94 -23.87 -22.37
N PRO A 204 8.80 -24.85 -22.68
CA PRO A 204 10.22 -24.61 -22.96
C PRO A 204 10.50 -23.71 -24.18
N SER A 205 9.54 -23.59 -25.11
CA SER A 205 9.67 -22.78 -26.33
C SER A 205 9.08 -21.36 -26.20
N SER A 206 8.51 -21.01 -25.01
CA SER A 206 7.92 -19.70 -24.78
C SER A 206 8.99 -18.61 -24.76
N LYS A 207 8.64 -17.40 -25.21
CA LYS A 207 9.47 -16.19 -25.10
C LYS A 207 9.67 -15.72 -23.67
N LEU A 208 8.92 -16.26 -22.71
CA LEU A 208 9.18 -16.04 -21.28
C LEU A 208 10.64 -16.35 -20.92
N TRP A 209 11.24 -17.40 -21.54
CA TRP A 209 12.65 -17.75 -21.35
C TRP A 209 13.61 -16.71 -21.94
N GLU A 210 13.26 -16.13 -23.09
CA GLU A 210 14.03 -15.05 -23.71
C GLU A 210 14.00 -13.79 -22.82
N VAL A 211 12.81 -13.44 -22.28
CA VAL A 211 12.60 -12.26 -21.44
C VAL A 211 13.28 -12.39 -20.08
N ALA A 212 13.13 -13.51 -19.42
CA ALA A 212 13.66 -13.72 -18.06
C ALA A 212 15.14 -14.14 -18.06
N GLY A 213 15.58 -14.91 -19.05
CA GLY A 213 16.90 -15.55 -19.08
C GLY A 213 17.02 -16.78 -18.20
N SER A 214 16.39 -16.81 -17.04
CA SER A 214 16.34 -17.95 -16.11
C SER A 214 15.09 -17.87 -15.21
N LEU A 215 14.75 -18.98 -14.54
CA LEU A 215 13.65 -19.00 -13.56
C LEU A 215 13.89 -18.03 -12.39
N ASP A 216 15.12 -17.91 -11.94
CA ASP A 216 15.47 -17.04 -10.79
C ASP A 216 15.37 -15.55 -11.14
N ALA A 217 15.53 -15.19 -12.41
CA ALA A 217 15.44 -13.82 -12.91
C ALA A 217 13.99 -13.36 -13.20
N VAL A 218 13.01 -14.28 -13.12
CA VAL A 218 11.59 -13.95 -13.30
C VAL A 218 11.15 -12.90 -12.27
N ASN A 219 10.50 -11.85 -12.77
CA ASN A 219 9.99 -10.74 -11.98
C ASN A 219 8.56 -10.35 -12.40
N GLY A 220 7.96 -9.36 -11.72
CA GLY A 220 6.57 -8.95 -11.95
C GLY A 220 6.26 -8.39 -13.34
N LYS A 221 7.27 -8.11 -14.18
CA LYS A 221 7.09 -7.63 -15.56
C LYS A 221 7.21 -8.75 -16.59
N THR A 222 7.86 -9.87 -16.27
CA THR A 222 8.23 -10.92 -17.22
C THR A 222 7.06 -11.39 -18.08
N ALA A 223 5.91 -11.68 -17.49
CA ALA A 223 4.71 -12.11 -18.22
C ALA A 223 4.16 -11.01 -19.16
N PHE A 224 4.11 -9.76 -18.69
CA PHE A 224 3.67 -8.62 -19.49
C PHE A 224 4.64 -8.33 -20.66
N ASP A 225 5.96 -8.44 -20.44
CA ASP A 225 6.96 -8.24 -21.47
C ASP A 225 6.86 -9.33 -22.54
N ALA A 226 6.70 -10.59 -22.16
CA ALA A 226 6.48 -11.70 -23.10
C ALA A 226 5.17 -11.53 -23.88
N MET A 227 4.08 -11.13 -23.23
CA MET A 227 2.81 -10.79 -23.90
C MET A 227 3.02 -9.71 -24.98
N ARG A 228 3.77 -8.64 -24.68
CA ARG A 228 4.10 -7.57 -25.64
C ARG A 228 4.89 -8.07 -26.86
N LEU A 229 5.67 -9.14 -26.68
CA LEU A 229 6.37 -9.84 -27.77
C LEU A 229 5.48 -10.82 -28.55
N GLY A 230 4.19 -10.91 -28.19
CA GLY A 230 3.22 -11.81 -28.84
C GLY A 230 3.35 -13.26 -28.37
N ASP A 231 3.85 -13.50 -27.16
CA ASP A 231 3.92 -14.85 -26.57
C ASP A 231 2.56 -15.27 -26.02
N GLU A 232 2.04 -16.42 -26.46
CA GLU A 232 0.72 -16.90 -26.00
C GLU A 232 0.73 -17.34 -24.54
N ALA A 233 1.84 -17.87 -24.04
CA ALA A 233 1.97 -18.23 -22.62
C ALA A 233 1.99 -16.98 -21.73
N GLY A 234 2.73 -15.94 -22.12
CA GLY A 234 2.73 -14.65 -21.44
C GLY A 234 1.34 -14.01 -21.43
N LYS A 235 0.64 -14.04 -22.56
CA LYS A 235 -0.74 -13.54 -22.68
C LYS A 235 -1.71 -14.31 -21.78
N MET A 236 -1.61 -15.63 -21.72
CA MET A 236 -2.43 -16.48 -20.86
C MET A 236 -2.23 -16.11 -19.39
N ILE A 237 -0.98 -15.95 -18.93
CA ILE A 237 -0.68 -15.57 -17.55
C ILE A 237 -1.28 -14.21 -17.21
N VAL A 238 -1.10 -13.21 -18.08
CA VAL A 238 -1.61 -11.86 -17.86
C VAL A 238 -3.13 -11.85 -17.82
N ASN A 239 -3.81 -12.57 -18.72
CA ASN A 239 -5.27 -12.67 -18.71
C ASN A 239 -5.78 -13.34 -17.42
N GLU A 240 -5.19 -14.48 -17.03
CA GLU A 240 -5.52 -15.15 -15.76
C GLU A 240 -5.35 -14.21 -14.56
N TYR A 241 -4.25 -13.46 -14.52
CA TYR A 241 -3.97 -12.47 -13.47
C TYR A 241 -5.04 -11.36 -13.42
N ILE A 242 -5.42 -10.83 -14.59
CA ILE A 242 -6.44 -9.76 -14.71
C ILE A 242 -7.83 -10.28 -14.30
N GLU A 243 -8.19 -11.50 -14.63
CA GLU A 243 -9.46 -12.11 -14.25
C GLU A 243 -9.57 -12.26 -12.71
N TYR A 244 -8.52 -12.79 -12.05
CA TYR A 244 -8.50 -12.88 -10.59
C TYR A 244 -8.53 -11.51 -9.91
N LEU A 245 -7.76 -10.55 -10.40
CA LEU A 245 -7.75 -9.20 -9.86
C LEU A 245 -9.11 -8.54 -10.07
N GLY A 246 -9.68 -8.64 -11.26
CA GLY A 246 -11.00 -8.11 -11.60
C GLY A 246 -12.10 -8.66 -10.69
N CYS A 247 -12.08 -9.98 -10.41
CA CYS A 247 -12.99 -10.61 -9.45
C CYS A 247 -12.89 -9.96 -8.06
N GLY A 248 -11.67 -9.79 -7.53
CA GLY A 248 -11.46 -9.15 -6.24
C GLY A 248 -11.95 -7.70 -6.22
N LEU A 249 -11.58 -6.92 -7.24
CA LEU A 249 -11.99 -5.52 -7.35
C LEU A 249 -13.51 -5.37 -7.49
N SER A 250 -14.17 -6.23 -8.26
CA SER A 250 -15.64 -6.23 -8.39
C SER A 250 -16.33 -6.52 -7.06
N ASN A 251 -15.76 -7.42 -6.24
CA ASN A 251 -16.27 -7.68 -4.89
C ASN A 251 -16.17 -6.43 -4.00
N PHE A 252 -15.06 -5.68 -4.09
CA PHE A 252 -14.88 -4.46 -3.30
C PHE A 252 -15.84 -3.35 -3.77
N VAL A 253 -16.00 -3.17 -5.08
CA VAL A 253 -16.98 -2.22 -5.62
C VAL A 253 -18.38 -2.61 -5.19
N ASN A 254 -18.78 -3.88 -5.28
CA ASN A 254 -20.11 -4.34 -4.88
C ASN A 254 -20.37 -4.21 -3.36
N THR A 255 -19.32 -4.20 -2.54
CA THR A 255 -19.43 -4.10 -1.08
C THR A 255 -19.45 -2.66 -0.60
N PHE A 256 -18.57 -1.80 -1.14
CA PHE A 256 -18.30 -0.46 -0.62
C PHE A 256 -18.78 0.67 -1.53
N GLN A 257 -18.99 0.41 -2.83
CA GLN A 257 -19.35 1.41 -3.83
C GLN A 257 -18.50 2.70 -3.79
N PRO A 258 -17.13 2.58 -3.74
CA PRO A 258 -16.28 3.75 -3.65
C PRO A 258 -16.41 4.62 -4.92
N GLU A 259 -16.24 5.93 -4.80
CA GLU A 259 -16.16 6.82 -5.96
C GLU A 259 -14.94 6.50 -6.83
N VAL A 260 -13.83 6.17 -6.16
CA VAL A 260 -12.55 5.86 -6.83
C VAL A 260 -11.93 4.60 -6.22
N LEU A 261 -11.49 3.71 -7.11
CA LEU A 261 -10.65 2.58 -6.78
C LEU A 261 -9.27 2.81 -7.40
N LEU A 262 -8.23 2.83 -6.58
CA LEU A 262 -6.85 3.07 -7.01
C LEU A 262 -6.02 1.79 -6.93
N ILE A 263 -5.16 1.60 -7.94
CA ILE A 263 -4.16 0.54 -7.95
C ILE A 263 -2.77 1.17 -7.84
N GLY A 264 -2.05 0.80 -6.78
CA GLY A 264 -0.66 1.16 -6.53
C GLY A 264 0.28 -0.05 -6.63
N GLY A 265 1.53 0.16 -6.25
CA GLY A 265 2.56 -0.86 -6.26
C GLY A 265 3.24 -1.05 -7.63
N GLY A 266 4.16 -2.02 -7.70
CA GLY A 266 5.00 -2.21 -8.89
C GLY A 266 4.24 -2.60 -10.15
N ILE A 267 3.19 -3.40 -10.01
CA ILE A 267 2.36 -3.89 -11.12
C ILE A 267 1.51 -2.78 -11.75
N SER A 268 1.13 -1.76 -10.99
CA SER A 268 0.34 -0.62 -11.52
C SER A 268 1.04 0.13 -12.66
N LYS A 269 2.37 -0.01 -12.77
CA LYS A 269 3.18 0.59 -13.85
C LYS A 269 2.88 0.01 -15.23
N GLU A 270 2.16 -1.10 -15.31
CA GLU A 270 1.66 -1.66 -16.58
C GLU A 270 0.58 -0.77 -17.24
N GLY A 271 0.05 0.20 -16.48
CA GLY A 271 -0.84 1.25 -17.00
C GLY A 271 -2.09 0.67 -17.67
N GLU A 272 -2.38 1.09 -18.90
CA GLU A 272 -3.59 0.66 -19.60
C GLU A 272 -3.59 -0.81 -19.99
N ASN A 273 -2.45 -1.49 -20.08
CA ASN A 273 -2.39 -2.94 -20.25
C ASN A 273 -3.05 -3.69 -19.07
N LEU A 274 -3.07 -3.07 -17.89
CA LEU A 274 -3.75 -3.58 -16.71
C LEU A 274 -5.14 -2.95 -16.54
N LEU A 275 -5.24 -1.62 -16.65
CA LEU A 275 -6.46 -0.90 -16.28
C LEU A 275 -7.58 -1.06 -17.29
N ALA A 276 -7.30 -1.09 -18.62
CA ALA A 276 -8.35 -1.17 -19.63
C ALA A 276 -9.18 -2.46 -19.49
N PRO A 277 -8.58 -3.68 -19.46
CA PRO A 277 -9.35 -4.90 -19.27
C PRO A 277 -10.02 -5.00 -17.89
N LEU A 278 -9.41 -4.43 -16.83
CA LEU A 278 -10.05 -4.39 -15.53
C LEU A 278 -11.32 -3.51 -15.53
N ARG A 279 -11.30 -2.37 -16.24
CA ARG A 279 -12.53 -1.54 -16.39
C ARG A 279 -13.64 -2.29 -17.13
N GLU A 280 -13.31 -3.13 -18.11
CA GLU A 280 -14.29 -3.98 -18.80
C GLU A 280 -14.89 -5.03 -17.85
N ILE A 281 -14.08 -5.65 -17.01
CA ILE A 281 -14.55 -6.59 -15.98
C ILE A 281 -15.44 -5.87 -14.97
N LEU A 282 -15.02 -4.72 -14.43
CA LEU A 282 -15.81 -3.95 -13.47
C LEU A 282 -17.16 -3.53 -14.08
N ALA A 283 -17.18 -3.06 -15.32
CA ALA A 283 -18.42 -2.68 -16.00
C ALA A 283 -19.41 -3.84 -16.15
N LYS A 284 -18.91 -5.08 -16.23
CA LYS A 284 -19.72 -6.29 -16.39
C LYS A 284 -20.12 -6.92 -15.06
N GLU A 285 -19.21 -6.93 -14.08
CA GLU A 285 -19.30 -7.75 -12.86
C GLU A 285 -19.84 -6.94 -11.66
N THR A 286 -19.88 -5.59 -11.73
CA THR A 286 -20.40 -4.79 -10.63
C THR A 286 -21.91 -4.61 -10.74
N TYR A 287 -22.58 -4.70 -9.59
CA TYR A 287 -24.02 -4.49 -9.51
C TYR A 287 -24.35 -3.01 -9.72
N GLY A 288 -25.13 -2.71 -10.73
CA GLY A 288 -25.52 -1.34 -11.08
C GLY A 288 -26.51 -1.31 -12.24
N ILE A 289 -27.03 -0.12 -12.50
CA ILE A 289 -27.93 0.15 -13.62
C ILE A 289 -27.39 1.28 -14.48
N SER A 290 -27.70 1.26 -15.77
CA SER A 290 -27.29 2.31 -16.72
C SER A 290 -27.76 3.69 -16.24
N GLY A 291 -26.89 4.69 -16.30
CA GLY A 291 -27.19 6.07 -15.92
C GLY A 291 -26.88 6.43 -14.46
N VAL A 292 -26.43 5.49 -13.65
CA VAL A 292 -25.90 5.75 -12.29
C VAL A 292 -24.39 5.96 -12.35
N LYS A 293 -23.85 6.81 -11.46
CA LYS A 293 -22.40 6.96 -11.28
C LYS A 293 -21.77 5.60 -10.97
N SER A 294 -20.68 5.28 -11.63
CA SER A 294 -19.89 4.07 -11.40
C SER A 294 -18.55 4.42 -10.79
N THR A 295 -17.98 3.48 -10.06
CA THR A 295 -16.61 3.58 -9.52
C THR A 295 -15.59 3.85 -10.64
N THR A 296 -14.73 4.84 -10.43
CA THR A 296 -13.63 5.14 -11.37
C THR A 296 -12.37 4.38 -10.99
N LEU A 297 -11.84 3.56 -11.91
CA LEU A 297 -10.57 2.85 -11.72
C LEU A 297 -9.39 3.66 -12.27
N LYS A 298 -8.39 3.96 -11.41
CA LYS A 298 -7.16 4.70 -11.75
C LYS A 298 -5.93 4.05 -11.10
N THR A 299 -4.72 4.52 -11.47
CA THR A 299 -3.50 4.24 -10.72
C THR A 299 -3.27 5.29 -9.64
N CYS A 300 -2.57 4.91 -8.57
CA CYS A 300 -2.04 5.85 -7.58
C CYS A 300 -1.10 6.87 -8.24
N ALA A 301 -1.09 8.11 -7.74
CA ALA A 301 -0.29 9.19 -8.28
C ALA A 301 0.98 9.49 -7.46
N LEU A 302 0.94 9.29 -6.15
CA LEU A 302 2.00 9.71 -5.24
C LEU A 302 3.14 8.68 -5.10
N GLY A 303 2.90 7.42 -5.48
CA GLY A 303 3.90 6.37 -5.37
C GLY A 303 4.42 6.21 -3.94
N ASN A 304 5.74 6.26 -3.76
CA ASN A 304 6.37 6.09 -2.45
C ASN A 304 6.17 7.28 -1.49
N ASP A 305 5.61 8.39 -1.95
CA ASP A 305 5.38 9.58 -1.14
C ASP A 305 4.01 9.56 -0.44
N ALA A 306 3.12 8.69 -0.88
CA ALA A 306 1.75 8.57 -0.36
C ALA A 306 1.73 8.33 1.16
N GLY A 307 2.53 7.37 1.66
CA GLY A 307 2.64 7.06 3.08
C GLY A 307 3.15 8.26 3.91
N THR A 308 4.17 8.95 3.41
CA THR A 308 4.73 10.13 4.10
C THR A 308 3.71 11.28 4.16
N ILE A 309 3.00 11.56 3.06
CA ILE A 309 1.99 12.63 3.03
C ILE A 309 0.81 12.25 3.92
N GLY A 310 0.27 11.03 3.78
CA GLY A 310 -0.87 10.59 4.58
C GLY A 310 -0.55 10.59 6.08
N ALA A 311 0.63 10.09 6.47
CA ALA A 311 1.08 10.11 7.87
C ALA A 311 1.13 11.53 8.43
N ALA A 312 1.73 12.49 7.72
CA ALA A 312 1.89 13.87 8.18
C ALA A 312 0.54 14.53 8.55
N PHE A 313 -0.57 14.06 7.98
CA PHE A 313 -1.89 14.65 8.17
C PHE A 313 -2.88 13.79 8.96
N LEU A 314 -2.43 12.73 9.64
CA LEU A 314 -3.27 11.90 10.51
C LEU A 314 -3.96 12.71 11.63
N TRP A 315 -3.41 13.85 12.00
CA TRP A 315 -4.03 14.76 12.96
C TRP A 315 -5.41 15.28 12.52
N GLN A 316 -5.70 15.31 11.23
CA GLN A 316 -7.02 15.69 10.70
C GLN A 316 -8.10 14.65 11.00
N ILE A 317 -7.70 13.39 11.21
CA ILE A 317 -8.61 12.29 11.55
C ILE A 317 -8.68 12.08 13.06
N TYR A 318 -7.53 12.13 13.75
CA TYR A 318 -7.37 11.70 15.14
C TYR A 318 -7.01 12.84 16.10
N GLY A 319 -6.95 14.08 15.66
CA GLY A 319 -6.50 15.23 16.45
C GLY A 319 -7.60 16.02 17.17
N GLU A 320 -8.85 15.49 17.22
CA GLU A 320 -9.97 16.11 17.93
C GLU A 320 -9.94 15.84 19.43
#